data_dec3c15e3f92735aa3e63f477f43d304
#
_entry.id   dec3c15e3f92735aa3e63f477f43d304
#
_cell.length_a   1.000
_cell.length_b   1.000
_cell.length_c   1.000
_cell.angle_alpha   90.00
_cell.angle_beta   90.00
_cell.angle_gamma   90.00
#
_symmetry.space_group_name_H-M   'P 1'
#
loop_
_entity.id
_entity.type
_entity.pdbx_description
1 polymer ?
#
loop_
_entity_poly.entity_id
_entity_poly.type
_entity_poly.pdbx_seq_one_letter_code
_entity_poly.pdbx_strand_id
1 'polypeptide(L)'
;GKKRVNCFKCNREIFTDEKAQAATCQHCYHRNDLSDHKVKTLLGINLETHGTLHLKKRGIIEISSISVGNAVVKGKIKGDVNARGTVEIFKTGEIYGEITCRKLIVNKGGTFSGKVKMLNAETN
;
A
#
# COMPACT_ATOMS: atom_id res chain seq x y z
N GLY A 1 -14.17 -18.70 0.96
CA GLY A 1 -12.76 -18.99 0.93
C GLY A 1 -11.98 -18.27 2.00
N LYS A 2 -10.73 -18.65 2.09
CA LYS A 2 -9.80 -18.06 3.04
C LYS A 2 -8.67 -17.35 2.29
N LYS A 3 -8.15 -16.29 2.88
CA LYS A 3 -6.94 -15.64 2.36
C LYS A 3 -5.88 -15.60 3.45
N ARG A 4 -4.65 -15.44 3.03
CA ARG A 4 -3.48 -15.42 3.88
C ARG A 4 -2.77 -14.09 3.74
N VAL A 5 -2.49 -13.44 4.87
CA VAL A 5 -1.72 -12.21 4.92
C VAL A 5 -0.64 -12.32 5.98
N ASN A 6 0.41 -11.53 5.86
CA ASN A 6 1.46 -11.48 6.86
C ASN A 6 1.23 -10.29 7.77
N CYS A 7 1.19 -10.53 9.08
CA CYS A 7 0.95 -9.49 10.07
C CYS A 7 1.97 -8.35 9.91
N PHE A 8 1.51 -7.11 9.93
CA PHE A 8 2.40 -5.95 9.82
C PHE A 8 3.35 -5.81 11.00
N LYS A 9 2.98 -6.31 12.17
CA LYS A 9 3.80 -6.19 13.37
C LYS A 9 4.82 -7.32 13.53
N CYS A 10 4.37 -8.58 13.45
CA CYS A 10 5.25 -9.73 13.70
C CYS A 10 5.61 -10.52 12.44
N ASN A 11 5.02 -10.19 11.32
CA ASN A 11 5.25 -10.82 10.01
C ASN A 11 4.84 -12.29 9.92
N ARG A 12 4.15 -12.83 10.90
CA ARG A 12 3.63 -14.20 10.84
C ARG A 12 2.37 -14.26 10.01
N GLU A 13 2.10 -15.43 9.43
CA GLU A 13 0.93 -15.62 8.59
C GLU A 13 -0.36 -15.58 9.40
N ILE A 14 -1.35 -14.90 8.85
CA ILE A 14 -2.71 -14.86 9.37
C ILE A 14 -3.62 -15.43 8.30
N PHE A 15 -4.45 -16.41 8.68
CA PHE A 15 -5.49 -16.95 7.79
C PHE A 15 -6.81 -16.32 8.19
N THR A 16 -7.52 -15.78 7.22
CA THR A 16 -8.77 -15.09 7.47
C THR A 16 -9.74 -15.29 6.31
N ASP A 17 -11.01 -14.98 6.53
CA ASP A 17 -12.01 -15.01 5.47
C ASP A 17 -11.62 -14.01 4.38
N GLU A 18 -11.82 -14.39 3.13
CA GLU A 18 -11.43 -13.53 2.00
C GLU A 18 -12.18 -12.20 1.96
N LYS A 19 -13.34 -12.13 2.61
CA LYS A 19 -14.14 -10.89 2.67
C LYS A 19 -13.94 -10.10 3.96
N ALA A 20 -13.07 -10.57 4.86
CA ALA A 20 -12.82 -9.88 6.11
C ALA A 20 -12.20 -8.50 5.88
N GLN A 21 -12.65 -7.52 6.65
CA GLN A 21 -12.14 -6.14 6.58
C GLN A 21 -11.04 -5.88 7.60
N ALA A 22 -10.84 -6.82 8.53
CA ALA A 22 -9.78 -6.74 9.52
C ALA A 22 -9.54 -8.14 10.09
N ALA A 23 -8.34 -8.36 10.60
CA ALA A 23 -8.00 -9.60 11.29
C ALA A 23 -7.01 -9.32 12.40
N THR A 24 -7.26 -9.93 13.56
CA THR A 24 -6.34 -9.84 14.69
C THR A 24 -5.33 -10.99 14.60
N CYS A 25 -4.06 -10.65 14.68
CA CYS A 25 -3.00 -11.67 14.65
C CYS A 25 -3.10 -12.58 15.89
N GLN A 26 -3.06 -13.88 15.66
CA GLN A 26 -3.13 -14.87 16.75
C GLN A 26 -1.84 -14.90 17.56
N HIS A 27 -0.73 -14.39 17.02
CA HIS A 27 0.57 -14.47 17.65
C HIS A 27 0.91 -13.22 18.48
N CYS A 28 0.63 -12.05 17.96
CA CYS A 28 1.00 -10.78 18.62
C CYS A 28 -0.20 -9.90 18.96
N TYR A 29 -1.39 -10.31 18.56
CA TYR A 29 -2.66 -9.60 18.82
C TYR A 29 -2.77 -8.24 18.14
N HIS A 30 -1.88 -7.92 17.20
CA HIS A 30 -2.01 -6.71 16.40
C HIS A 30 -3.22 -6.81 15.48
N ARG A 31 -4.03 -5.75 15.44
CA ARG A 31 -5.16 -5.69 14.53
C ARG A 31 -4.68 -5.25 13.15
N ASN A 32 -4.86 -6.11 12.16
CA ASN A 32 -4.49 -5.83 10.79
C ASN A 32 -5.70 -5.36 9.99
N ASP A 33 -5.59 -4.20 9.39
CA ASP A 33 -6.60 -3.67 8.48
C ASP A 33 -6.47 -4.41 7.14
N LEU A 34 -7.56 -4.90 6.62
CA LEU A 34 -7.61 -5.63 5.34
C LEU A 34 -8.45 -4.88 4.31
N SER A 35 -8.99 -3.73 4.67
CA SER A 35 -9.90 -3.00 3.81
C SER A 35 -9.20 -2.12 2.79
N ASP A 36 -9.90 -1.81 1.71
CA ASP A 36 -9.46 -0.82 0.73
C ASP A 36 -9.72 0.57 1.28
N HIS A 37 -8.87 1.51 0.91
CA HIS A 37 -9.00 2.90 1.34
C HIS A 37 -9.03 3.82 0.13
N LYS A 38 -9.96 4.78 0.15
CA LYS A 38 -10.05 5.83 -0.86
C LYS A 38 -9.67 7.16 -0.23
N VAL A 39 -8.66 7.81 -0.78
CA VAL A 39 -8.19 9.11 -0.28
C VAL A 39 -8.48 10.17 -1.32
N LYS A 40 -9.35 11.13 -0.99
CA LYS A 40 -9.80 12.18 -1.90
C LYS A 40 -9.27 13.57 -1.53
N THR A 41 -8.73 13.70 -0.33
CA THR A 41 -8.23 14.97 0.20
C THR A 41 -6.88 14.72 0.87
N LEU A 42 -6.44 15.62 1.73
CA LEU A 42 -5.17 15.46 2.45
C LEU A 42 -5.27 14.36 3.51
N LEU A 43 -4.33 13.42 3.48
CA LEU A 43 -4.18 12.42 4.52
C LEU A 43 -2.87 12.69 5.27
N GLY A 44 -2.98 13.00 6.55
CA GLY A 44 -1.84 13.30 7.40
C GLY A 44 -1.54 12.26 8.48
N ILE A 45 -2.19 11.10 8.40
CA ILE A 45 -1.96 10.02 9.35
C ILE A 45 -1.34 8.81 8.64
N ASN A 46 -0.62 7.98 9.40
CA ASN A 46 -0.05 6.76 8.85
C ASN A 46 -1.14 5.82 8.37
N LEU A 47 -0.95 5.26 7.18
CA LEU A 47 -1.87 4.28 6.62
C LEU A 47 -1.19 2.93 6.58
N GLU A 48 -1.86 1.92 7.11
CA GLU A 48 -1.39 0.55 7.10
C GLU A 48 -2.57 -0.36 6.82
N THR A 49 -2.57 -0.98 5.64
CA THR A 49 -3.63 -1.91 5.25
C THR A 49 -3.09 -2.97 4.30
N HIS A 50 -3.68 -4.15 4.34
CA HIS A 50 -3.39 -5.20 3.34
C HIS A 50 -4.24 -5.02 2.08
N GLY A 51 -5.22 -4.13 2.12
CA GLY A 51 -6.06 -3.83 0.96
C GLY A 51 -5.40 -2.88 -0.02
N THR A 52 -6.19 -2.33 -0.92
CA THR A 52 -5.72 -1.41 -1.96
C THR A 52 -5.97 0.04 -1.56
N LEU A 53 -4.93 0.86 -1.70
CA LEU A 53 -5.07 2.31 -1.60
C LEU A 53 -5.50 2.86 -2.94
N HIS A 54 -6.61 3.58 -2.97
CA HIS A 54 -7.05 4.34 -4.13
C HIS A 54 -6.87 5.82 -3.82
N LEU A 55 -5.76 6.38 -4.27
CA LEU A 55 -5.51 7.82 -4.12
C LEU A 55 -6.11 8.54 -5.31
N LYS A 56 -7.15 9.33 -5.06
CA LYS A 56 -7.88 10.03 -6.09
C LYS A 56 -7.12 11.27 -6.55
N LYS A 57 -7.53 11.83 -7.69
CA LYS A 57 -6.81 12.93 -8.36
C LYS A 57 -6.49 14.12 -7.45
N ARG A 58 -7.39 14.46 -6.53
CA ARG A 58 -7.20 15.57 -5.59
C ARG A 58 -6.64 15.14 -4.25
N GLY A 59 -6.38 13.85 -4.08
CA GLY A 59 -5.82 13.33 -2.84
C GLY A 59 -4.35 13.66 -2.71
N ILE A 60 -3.93 13.97 -1.50
CA ILE A 60 -2.54 14.26 -1.18
C ILE A 60 -2.18 13.49 0.08
N ILE A 61 -1.08 12.75 0.02
CA ILE A 61 -0.54 12.05 1.17
C ILE A 61 0.83 12.65 1.48
N GLU A 62 0.97 13.23 2.67
CA GLU A 62 2.23 13.80 3.14
C GLU A 62 2.56 13.20 4.50
N ILE A 63 3.20 12.05 4.48
CA ILE A 63 3.63 11.36 5.69
C ILE A 63 4.95 10.64 5.42
N SER A 64 5.61 10.17 6.49
CA SER A 64 6.90 9.50 6.34
C SER A 64 6.81 8.21 5.54
N SER A 65 5.78 7.40 5.77
CA SER A 65 5.60 6.17 5.01
C SER A 65 4.18 5.65 5.09
N ILE A 66 3.79 4.87 4.07
CA ILE A 66 2.53 4.12 4.07
C ILE A 66 2.85 2.66 3.75
N SER A 67 2.03 1.74 4.26
CA SER A 67 2.14 0.32 3.99
C SER A 67 0.80 -0.18 3.49
N VAL A 68 0.78 -0.70 2.26
CA VAL A 68 -0.46 -1.13 1.62
C VAL A 68 -0.26 -2.44 0.88
N GLY A 69 -1.33 -3.11 0.50
CA GLY A 69 -1.25 -4.26 -0.37
C GLY A 69 -0.94 -3.84 -1.79
N ASN A 70 -1.78 -2.96 -2.34
CA ASN A 70 -1.59 -2.38 -3.66
C ASN A 70 -1.89 -0.89 -3.60
N ALA A 71 -1.38 -0.13 -4.55
CA ALA A 71 -1.64 1.30 -4.63
C ALA A 71 -2.02 1.71 -6.05
N VAL A 72 -3.14 2.40 -6.16
CA VAL A 72 -3.60 3.03 -7.40
C VAL A 72 -3.49 4.54 -7.18
N VAL A 73 -2.56 5.18 -7.86
CA VAL A 73 -2.16 6.56 -7.57
C VAL A 73 -2.57 7.49 -8.70
N LYS A 74 -3.55 8.33 -8.41
CA LYS A 74 -4.01 9.39 -9.32
C LYS A 74 -3.76 10.78 -8.73
N GLY A 75 -3.40 10.84 -7.45
CA GLY A 75 -3.06 12.06 -6.74
C GLY A 75 -1.57 12.10 -6.41
N LYS A 76 -1.21 12.82 -5.36
CA LYS A 76 0.18 13.08 -5.01
C LYS A 76 0.57 12.43 -3.69
N ILE A 77 1.73 11.78 -3.69
CA ILE A 77 2.31 11.19 -2.47
C ILE A 77 3.70 11.78 -2.25
N LYS A 78 3.91 12.35 -1.08
CA LYS A 78 5.25 12.75 -0.61
C LYS A 78 5.57 11.88 0.60
N GLY A 79 6.46 10.91 0.40
CA GLY A 79 6.83 9.96 1.43
C GLY A 79 7.14 8.61 0.82
N ASP A 80 7.44 7.64 1.67
CA ASP A 80 7.79 6.30 1.21
C ASP A 80 6.55 5.43 1.08
N VAL A 81 6.51 4.63 0.02
CA VAL A 81 5.38 3.73 -0.27
C VAL A 81 5.88 2.29 -0.19
N ASN A 82 5.34 1.53 0.74
CA ASN A 82 5.60 0.11 0.84
C ASN A 82 4.36 -0.65 0.40
N ALA A 83 4.41 -1.24 -0.77
CA ALA A 83 3.31 -2.05 -1.29
C ALA A 83 3.78 -3.49 -1.42
N ARG A 84 3.00 -4.43 -0.91
CA ARG A 84 3.35 -5.84 -1.03
C ARG A 84 3.04 -6.41 -2.40
N GLY A 85 2.24 -5.71 -3.19
CA GLY A 85 1.88 -6.08 -4.54
C GLY A 85 2.29 -5.03 -5.55
N THR A 86 1.32 -4.44 -6.22
CA THR A 86 1.54 -3.54 -7.35
C THR A 86 1.31 -2.08 -6.96
N VAL A 87 2.20 -1.20 -7.44
CA VAL A 87 1.98 0.24 -7.42
C VAL A 87 1.76 0.68 -8.85
N GLU A 88 0.62 1.30 -9.13
CA GLU A 88 0.33 1.83 -10.45
C GLU A 88 0.09 3.33 -10.36
N ILE A 89 0.92 4.09 -11.08
CA ILE A 89 0.83 5.54 -11.14
C ILE A 89 0.14 5.92 -12.45
N PHE A 90 -1.00 6.57 -12.34
CA PHE A 90 -1.78 7.00 -13.50
C PHE A 90 -1.36 8.40 -13.97
N LYS A 91 -1.97 8.88 -15.02
CA LYS A 91 -1.60 10.13 -15.69
C LYS A 91 -1.45 11.34 -14.75
N THR A 92 -2.33 11.45 -13.76
CA THR A 92 -2.30 12.56 -12.81
C THR A 92 -1.58 12.21 -11.51
N GLY A 93 -1.04 10.99 -11.42
CA GLY A 93 -0.36 10.52 -10.22
C GLY A 93 1.05 11.02 -10.10
N GLU A 94 1.48 11.28 -8.86
CA GLU A 94 2.84 11.70 -8.56
C GLU A 94 3.29 11.04 -7.27
N ILE A 95 4.49 10.48 -7.27
CA ILE A 95 5.10 9.92 -6.06
C ILE A 95 6.51 10.50 -5.92
N TYR A 96 6.79 11.06 -4.74
CA TYR A 96 8.11 11.58 -4.38
C TYR A 96 8.58 10.86 -3.11
N GLY A 97 9.56 9.98 -3.26
CA GLY A 97 10.09 9.18 -2.16
C GLY A 97 10.52 7.80 -2.64
N GLU A 98 10.72 6.88 -1.69
CA GLU A 98 11.13 5.52 -2.02
C GLU A 98 9.90 4.63 -2.17
N ILE A 99 9.86 3.85 -3.24
CA ILE A 99 8.81 2.85 -3.46
C ILE A 99 9.41 1.47 -3.29
N THR A 100 8.78 0.65 -2.46
CA THR A 100 9.09 -0.77 -2.33
C THR A 100 7.86 -1.54 -2.78
N CYS A 101 7.99 -2.37 -3.81
CA CYS A 101 6.84 -3.11 -4.35
C CYS A 101 7.30 -4.31 -5.16
N ARG A 102 6.37 -5.18 -5.53
CA ARG A 102 6.65 -6.30 -6.43
C ARG A 102 6.60 -5.86 -7.88
N LYS A 103 5.70 -4.96 -8.21
CA LYS A 103 5.51 -4.49 -9.59
C LYS A 103 5.19 -3.01 -9.57
N LEU A 104 5.91 -2.25 -10.39
CA LEU A 104 5.66 -0.83 -10.56
C LEU A 104 5.22 -0.57 -11.99
N ILE A 105 4.09 0.10 -12.15
CA ILE A 105 3.57 0.51 -13.44
C ILE A 105 3.45 2.03 -13.42
N VAL A 106 4.13 2.71 -14.33
CA VAL A 106 4.00 4.16 -14.50
C VAL A 106 3.38 4.40 -15.86
N ASN A 107 2.13 4.83 -15.86
CA ASN A 107 1.42 5.12 -17.10
C ASN A 107 1.88 6.48 -17.67
N LYS A 108 1.63 6.68 -18.95
CA LYS A 108 2.01 7.92 -19.62
C LYS A 108 1.44 9.14 -18.87
N GLY A 109 2.32 10.08 -18.55
CA GLY A 109 1.94 11.27 -17.79
C GLY A 109 2.13 11.16 -16.28
N GLY A 110 2.28 9.94 -15.77
CA GLY A 110 2.58 9.75 -14.35
C GLY A 110 3.98 10.18 -13.98
N THR A 111 4.16 10.63 -12.75
CA THR A 111 5.46 11.13 -12.28
C THR A 111 5.94 10.31 -11.09
N PHE A 112 7.23 9.95 -11.14
CA PHE A 112 7.89 9.31 -10.01
C PHE A 112 9.29 9.91 -9.85
N SER A 113 9.62 10.31 -8.63
CA SER A 113 10.95 10.83 -8.30
C SER A 113 11.41 10.22 -6.99
N GLY A 114 12.51 9.48 -7.04
CA GLY A 114 13.06 8.81 -5.87
C GLY A 114 13.68 7.47 -6.24
N LYS A 115 13.69 6.56 -5.29
CA LYS A 115 14.26 5.23 -5.46
C LYS A 115 13.18 4.16 -5.51
N VAL A 116 13.42 3.11 -6.29
CA VAL A 116 12.55 1.93 -6.33
C VAL A 116 13.31 0.73 -5.82
N LYS A 117 12.69 0.03 -4.88
CA LYS A 117 13.21 -1.24 -4.37
C LYS A 117 12.19 -2.32 -4.73
N MET A 118 12.57 -3.20 -5.64
CA MET A 118 11.67 -4.25 -6.08
C MET A 118 11.74 -5.46 -5.15
N LEU A 119 10.59 -5.93 -4.71
CA LEU A 119 10.51 -7.16 -3.94
C LEU A 119 10.69 -8.35 -4.88
N ASN A 120 11.56 -9.28 -4.50
CA ASN A 120 11.81 -10.48 -5.30
C ASN A 120 10.90 -11.59 -4.82
N ALA A 121 9.97 -12.02 -5.68
CA ALA A 121 9.02 -13.07 -5.34
C ALA A 121 9.70 -14.40 -5.01
N GLU A 122 10.89 -14.66 -5.56
CA GLU A 122 11.61 -15.89 -5.33
C GLU A 122 12.28 -15.97 -3.95
N THR A 123 12.47 -14.83 -3.31
CA THR A 123 13.11 -14.78 -2.00
C THR A 123 12.13 -14.64 -0.85
N ASN A 124 10.87 -14.74 -1.13
CA ASN A 124 9.82 -14.61 -0.12
C ASN A 124 9.84 -15.74 0.88
#